data_e0cd860d46d7048fee758da7a3f7e9fe
#
_entry.id   e0cd860d46d7048fee758da7a3f7e9fe
#
_cell.length_a   1.000
_cell.length_b   1.000
_cell.length_c   1.000
_cell.angle_alpha   90.00
_cell.angle_beta   90.00
_cell.angle_gamma   90.00
#
_symmetry.space_group_name_H-M   'P 1'
#
loop_
_entity.id
_entity.type
_entity.pdbx_description
1 polymer ?
#
loop_
_entity_poly.entity_id
_entity_poly.type
_entity_poly.pdbx_seq_one_letter_code
_entity_poly.pdbx_strand_id
1 'polypeptide(L)'
;MQNAQIFEQSIKINASATIVERCITDQSLMHRWLNPILRCESVGQWSTDVGSRSRFIINIPWLQPTLKSVVIDRKPGLVVWQFQGFFKGRDRWECQPAEQGTRLVNRFEFEIPNPIVSWGFNSFAAQWTQNDMKAQLRRLKLVAEEIYRRD
;
A
#
# COMPACT_ATOMS: atom_id res chain seq x y z
N MET A 1 13.38 12.58 -9.93
CA MET A 1 14.08 11.40 -9.38
C MET A 1 14.71 10.63 -10.54
N GLN A 2 16.03 10.54 -10.57
CA GLN A 2 16.73 9.94 -11.70
C GLN A 2 16.67 8.41 -11.73
N ASN A 3 16.39 7.76 -10.60
CA ASN A 3 16.37 6.29 -10.48
C ASN A 3 15.05 5.79 -9.89
N ALA A 4 13.96 6.52 -10.09
CA ALA A 4 12.66 6.13 -9.59
C ALA A 4 12.14 4.92 -10.36
N GLN A 5 11.62 3.94 -9.62
CA GLN A 5 10.90 2.81 -10.19
C GLN A 5 9.42 2.99 -9.97
N ILE A 6 8.62 2.52 -10.92
CA ILE A 6 7.17 2.63 -10.86
C ILE A 6 6.59 1.24 -11.09
N PHE A 7 5.86 0.74 -10.09
CA PHE A 7 5.09 -0.50 -10.20
C PHE A 7 3.61 -0.15 -10.10
N GLU A 8 2.84 -0.54 -11.11
CA GLU A 8 1.40 -0.29 -11.10
C GLU A 8 0.67 -1.60 -11.31
N GLN A 9 -0.32 -1.86 -10.46
CA GLN A 9 -1.15 -3.05 -10.47
C GLN A 9 -2.61 -2.63 -10.33
N SER A 10 -3.51 -3.38 -10.93
CA SER A 10 -4.93 -3.14 -10.75
C SER A 10 -5.69 -4.46 -10.66
N ILE A 11 -6.87 -4.41 -10.02
CA ILE A 11 -7.73 -5.57 -9.88
C ILE A 11 -9.19 -5.12 -9.83
N LYS A 12 -10.06 -5.93 -10.43
CA LYS A 12 -11.51 -5.73 -10.34
C LYS A 12 -12.03 -6.42 -9.08
N ILE A 13 -12.80 -5.68 -8.29
CA ILE A 13 -13.35 -6.15 -7.01
C ILE A 13 -14.86 -6.07 -7.07
N ASN A 14 -15.55 -7.14 -6.72
CA ASN A 14 -17.01 -7.20 -6.70
C ASN A 14 -17.53 -6.66 -5.35
N ALA A 15 -17.26 -5.40 -5.10
CA ALA A 15 -17.69 -4.67 -3.92
C ALA A 15 -17.79 -3.19 -4.26
N SER A 16 -18.57 -2.44 -3.49
CA SER A 16 -18.71 -1.00 -3.71
C SER A 16 -17.40 -0.27 -3.45
N ALA A 17 -17.22 0.89 -4.10
CA ALA A 17 -16.03 1.71 -3.91
C ALA A 17 -15.86 2.13 -2.44
N THR A 18 -16.96 2.37 -1.73
CA THR A 18 -16.91 2.72 -0.30
C THR A 18 -16.33 1.59 0.54
N ILE A 19 -16.69 0.36 0.26
CA ILE A 19 -16.16 -0.80 1.00
C ILE A 19 -14.70 -1.01 0.67
N VAL A 20 -14.31 -0.91 -0.60
CA VAL A 20 -12.91 -1.05 -1.01
C VAL A 20 -12.05 0.04 -0.35
N GLU A 21 -12.54 1.27 -0.35
CA GLU A 21 -11.84 2.38 0.32
C GLU A 21 -11.67 2.12 1.81
N ARG A 22 -12.69 1.58 2.47
CA ARG A 22 -12.60 1.24 3.89
C ARG A 22 -11.51 0.19 4.14
N CYS A 23 -11.34 -0.77 3.26
CA CYS A 23 -10.26 -1.77 3.39
C CYS A 23 -8.88 -1.13 3.35
N ILE A 24 -8.73 -0.03 2.62
CA ILE A 24 -7.43 0.68 2.50
C ILE A 24 -7.22 1.62 3.69
N THR A 25 -8.27 2.20 4.24
CA THR A 25 -8.19 3.28 5.21
C THR A 25 -8.41 2.85 6.66
N ASP A 26 -9.00 1.69 6.88
CA ASP A 26 -9.19 1.14 8.23
C ASP A 26 -7.97 0.29 8.60
N GLN A 27 -7.31 0.65 9.70
CA GLN A 27 -6.05 0.00 10.10
C GLN A 27 -6.23 -1.50 10.37
N SER A 28 -7.32 -1.89 10.99
CA SER A 28 -7.56 -3.32 11.28
C SER A 28 -7.81 -4.13 10.01
N LEU A 29 -8.52 -3.55 9.04
CA LEU A 29 -8.74 -4.21 7.75
C LEU A 29 -7.45 -4.25 6.93
N MET A 30 -6.64 -3.20 7.01
CA MET A 30 -5.36 -3.15 6.31
C MET A 30 -4.48 -4.34 6.70
N HIS A 31 -4.43 -4.70 7.97
CA HIS A 31 -3.61 -5.82 8.44
C HIS A 31 -4.11 -7.19 7.96
N ARG A 32 -5.32 -7.26 7.41
CA ARG A 32 -5.84 -8.50 6.84
C ARG A 32 -5.30 -8.80 5.44
N TRP A 33 -4.83 -7.78 4.72
CA TRP A 33 -4.33 -7.97 3.35
C TRP A 33 -2.86 -7.57 3.16
N LEU A 34 -2.25 -6.81 4.07
CA LEU A 34 -0.82 -6.52 4.03
C LEU A 34 0.00 -7.81 4.11
N ASN A 35 1.20 -7.79 3.55
CA ASN A 35 2.15 -8.87 3.75
C ASN A 35 2.34 -9.09 5.26
N PRO A 36 2.29 -10.35 5.74
CA PRO A 36 2.41 -10.61 7.20
C PRO A 36 3.69 -10.08 7.85
N ILE A 37 4.75 -9.85 7.07
CA ILE A 37 5.98 -9.26 7.64
C ILE A 37 5.89 -7.75 7.80
N LEU A 38 4.83 -7.12 7.29
CA LEU A 38 4.62 -5.69 7.42
C LEU A 38 3.63 -5.38 8.53
N ARG A 39 3.96 -4.36 9.31
CA ARG A 39 3.05 -3.83 10.32
C ARG A 39 2.97 -2.33 10.15
N CYS A 40 1.75 -1.80 10.12
CA CYS A 40 1.49 -0.37 10.05
C CYS A 40 1.07 0.13 11.43
N GLU A 41 1.81 1.07 11.98
CA GLU A 41 1.51 1.68 13.27
C GLU A 41 1.23 3.17 13.10
N SER A 42 0.21 3.66 13.80
CA SER A 42 -0.08 5.09 13.80
C SER A 42 0.90 5.85 14.68
N VAL A 43 1.21 7.09 14.29
CA VAL A 43 1.87 8.05 15.16
C VAL A 43 0.75 8.94 15.71
N GLY A 44 0.36 8.69 16.96
CA GLY A 44 -0.84 9.28 17.54
C GLY A 44 -2.09 8.50 17.14
N GLN A 45 -3.22 9.17 17.02
CA GLN A 45 -4.46 8.54 16.62
C GLN A 45 -4.43 8.20 15.13
N TRP A 46 -4.92 7.00 14.77
CA TRP A 46 -4.98 6.59 13.37
C TRP A 46 -5.91 7.50 12.58
N SER A 47 -5.44 7.95 11.42
CA SER A 47 -6.22 8.73 10.47
C SER A 47 -5.61 8.59 9.07
N THR A 48 -6.43 8.81 8.05
CA THR A 48 -5.95 8.93 6.67
C THR A 48 -6.17 10.33 6.11
N ASP A 49 -6.44 11.31 6.96
CA ASP A 49 -6.50 12.71 6.53
C ASP A 49 -5.10 13.19 6.13
N VAL A 50 -5.05 14.17 5.23
CA VAL A 50 -3.77 14.76 4.79
C VAL A 50 -2.98 15.24 6.01
N GLY A 51 -1.70 14.86 6.06
CA GLY A 51 -0.82 15.19 7.17
C GLY A 51 -0.75 14.12 8.25
N SER A 52 -1.63 13.12 8.24
CA SER A 52 -1.59 12.02 9.20
C SER A 52 -0.34 11.18 9.00
N ARG A 53 0.29 10.79 10.12
CA ARG A 53 1.56 10.08 10.11
C ARG A 53 1.41 8.66 10.61
N SER A 54 2.20 7.77 10.02
CA SER A 54 2.28 6.38 10.41
C SER A 54 3.68 5.84 10.17
N ARG A 55 3.91 4.62 10.61
CA ARG A 55 5.18 3.92 10.39
C ARG A 55 4.88 2.55 9.83
N PHE A 56 5.64 2.14 8.83
CA PHE A 56 5.62 0.78 8.34
C PHE A 56 6.88 0.08 8.82
N ILE A 57 6.71 -1.02 9.54
CA ILE A 57 7.79 -1.78 10.13
C ILE A 57 7.87 -3.12 9.40
N ILE A 58 9.07 -3.44 8.88
CA ILE A 58 9.32 -4.73 8.27
C ILE A 58 9.86 -5.66 9.35
N ASN A 59 9.10 -6.68 9.68
CA ASN A 59 9.39 -7.55 10.80
C ASN A 59 10.29 -8.71 10.36
N ILE A 60 11.58 -8.43 10.22
CA ILE A 60 12.61 -9.40 9.84
C ILE A 60 13.36 -9.83 11.10
N PRO A 61 13.74 -11.12 11.27
CA PRO A 61 14.58 -11.51 12.40
C PRO A 61 15.85 -10.66 12.45
N TRP A 62 16.18 -10.17 13.64
CA TRP A 62 17.35 -9.33 13.97
C TRP A 62 17.31 -7.91 13.43
N LEU A 63 16.34 -7.55 12.60
CA LEU A 63 16.29 -6.21 12.01
C LEU A 63 14.84 -5.82 11.80
N GLN A 64 14.49 -4.61 12.22
CA GLN A 64 13.15 -4.06 11.99
C GLN A 64 13.27 -2.73 11.27
N PRO A 65 13.55 -2.75 9.95
CA PRO A 65 13.59 -1.50 9.19
C PRO A 65 12.24 -0.80 9.27
N THR A 66 12.28 0.50 9.47
CA THR A 66 11.08 1.30 9.64
C THR A 66 11.03 2.40 8.58
N LEU A 67 9.87 2.54 7.95
CA LEU A 67 9.58 3.62 7.02
C LEU A 67 8.61 4.58 7.70
N LYS A 68 8.95 5.86 7.70
CA LYS A 68 8.01 6.91 8.12
C LYS A 68 7.11 7.23 6.95
N SER A 69 5.81 7.37 7.21
CA SER A 69 4.86 7.71 6.17
C SER A 69 3.96 8.85 6.59
N VAL A 70 3.51 9.61 5.60
CA VAL A 70 2.57 10.70 5.80
C VAL A 70 1.58 10.69 4.63
N VAL A 71 0.32 10.95 4.92
CA VAL A 71 -0.70 11.08 3.89
C VAL A 71 -0.52 12.45 3.22
N ILE A 72 -0.30 12.46 1.91
CA ILE A 72 -0.06 13.70 1.15
C ILE A 72 -1.23 14.08 0.24
N ASP A 73 -2.15 13.14 -0.05
CA ASP A 73 -3.35 13.43 -0.80
C ASP A 73 -4.47 12.51 -0.34
N ARG A 74 -5.69 13.04 -0.23
CA ARG A 74 -6.82 12.29 0.26
C ARG A 74 -8.11 12.88 -0.32
N LYS A 75 -8.86 12.04 -1.02
CA LYS A 75 -10.19 12.34 -1.57
C LYS A 75 -11.04 11.09 -1.48
N PRO A 76 -12.37 11.18 -1.65
CA PRO A 76 -13.16 9.95 -1.75
C PRO A 76 -12.59 9.03 -2.83
N GLY A 77 -12.24 7.80 -2.43
CA GLY A 77 -11.65 6.82 -3.32
C GLY A 77 -10.16 6.99 -3.59
N LEU A 78 -9.49 7.94 -2.95
CA LEU A 78 -8.07 8.18 -3.18
C LEU A 78 -7.33 8.39 -1.87
N VAL A 79 -6.22 7.68 -1.69
CA VAL A 79 -5.26 7.98 -0.62
C VAL A 79 -3.84 7.79 -1.17
N VAL A 80 -2.96 8.73 -0.84
CA VAL A 80 -1.57 8.69 -1.25
C VAL A 80 -0.70 8.87 -0.01
N TRP A 81 0.17 7.89 0.24
CA TRP A 81 1.18 7.97 1.29
C TRP A 81 2.54 8.28 0.69
N GLN A 82 3.30 9.11 1.38
CA GLN A 82 4.70 9.36 1.06
C GLN A 82 5.57 8.70 2.11
N PHE A 83 6.59 7.98 1.67
CA PHE A 83 7.49 7.22 2.55
C PHE A 83 8.88 7.82 2.57
N GLN A 84 9.53 7.74 3.74
CA GLN A 84 10.92 8.09 3.94
C GLN A 84 11.60 7.07 4.85
N GLY A 85 12.83 6.69 4.50
CA GLY A 85 13.62 5.72 5.22
C GLY A 85 14.70 5.18 4.31
N PHE A 86 14.92 3.87 4.33
CA PHE A 86 15.92 3.26 3.43
C PHE A 86 15.50 3.35 1.96
N PHE A 87 14.23 3.66 1.67
CA PHE A 87 13.82 4.15 0.35
C PHE A 87 12.88 5.35 0.53
N LYS A 88 12.67 6.08 -0.56
CA LYS A 88 11.75 7.21 -0.63
C LYS A 88 10.75 6.95 -1.72
N GLY A 89 9.51 7.35 -1.53
CA GLY A 89 8.54 7.19 -2.58
C GLY A 89 7.13 7.49 -2.16
N ARG A 90 6.20 7.12 -3.04
CA ARG A 90 4.77 7.32 -2.85
C ARG A 90 4.04 6.05 -3.17
N ASP A 91 3.00 5.78 -2.40
CA ASP A 91 2.11 4.67 -2.62
C ASP A 91 0.70 5.23 -2.82
N ARG A 92 0.18 5.12 -4.04
CA ARG A 92 -1.10 5.70 -4.42
C ARG A 92 -2.12 4.58 -4.59
N TRP A 93 -3.24 4.73 -3.91
CA TRP A 93 -4.36 3.80 -3.97
C TRP A 93 -5.59 4.55 -4.45
N GLU A 94 -6.18 4.08 -5.55
CA GLU A 94 -7.36 4.72 -6.13
C GLU A 94 -8.44 3.69 -6.40
N CYS A 95 -9.64 3.97 -5.90
CA CYS A 95 -10.83 3.18 -6.13
C CYS A 95 -11.64 3.83 -7.26
N GLN A 96 -11.67 3.20 -8.42
CA GLN A 96 -12.41 3.69 -9.57
C GLN A 96 -13.73 2.93 -9.65
N PRO A 97 -14.90 3.61 -9.61
CA PRO A 97 -16.17 2.93 -9.84
C PRO A 97 -16.15 2.22 -11.19
N ALA A 98 -16.62 0.99 -11.21
CA ALA A 98 -16.69 0.17 -12.43
C ALA A 98 -18.06 -0.47 -12.50
N GLU A 99 -18.38 -1.03 -13.68
CA GLU A 99 -19.62 -1.76 -13.83
C GLU A 99 -19.66 -2.93 -12.86
N GLN A 100 -20.66 -2.94 -11.96
CA GLN A 100 -20.88 -3.98 -10.96
C GLN A 100 -19.71 -4.15 -9.99
N GLY A 101 -19.07 -3.06 -9.57
CA GLY A 101 -18.01 -3.14 -8.59
C GLY A 101 -17.02 -1.98 -8.65
N THR A 102 -15.79 -2.30 -8.34
CA THR A 102 -14.72 -1.31 -8.22
C THR A 102 -13.45 -1.82 -8.89
N ARG A 103 -12.79 -0.94 -9.62
CA ARG A 103 -11.43 -1.19 -10.09
C ARG A 103 -10.47 -0.52 -9.11
N LEU A 104 -9.67 -1.31 -8.44
CA LEU A 104 -8.65 -0.79 -7.51
C LEU A 104 -7.32 -0.71 -8.25
N VAL A 105 -6.71 0.47 -8.23
CA VAL A 105 -5.42 0.72 -8.84
C VAL A 105 -4.43 1.10 -7.73
N ASN A 106 -3.32 0.38 -7.69
CA ASN A 106 -2.21 0.69 -6.79
C ASN A 106 -0.99 1.05 -7.63
N ARG A 107 -0.46 2.24 -7.39
CA ARG A 107 0.75 2.71 -8.05
C ARG A 107 1.80 3.01 -6.99
N PHE A 108 2.89 2.24 -7.03
CA PHE A 108 4.01 2.40 -6.13
C PHE A 108 5.20 2.97 -6.88
N GLU A 109 5.61 4.17 -6.49
CA GLU A 109 6.69 4.91 -7.11
C GLU A 109 7.74 5.16 -6.05
N PHE A 110 8.97 4.67 -6.26
CA PHE A 110 9.98 4.71 -5.21
C PHE A 110 11.39 4.81 -5.77
N GLU A 111 12.29 5.27 -4.92
CA GLU A 111 13.71 5.42 -5.19
C GLU A 111 14.50 4.93 -3.98
N ILE A 112 15.56 4.16 -4.23
CA ILE A 112 16.50 3.72 -3.22
C ILE A 112 17.74 4.59 -3.33
N PRO A 113 18.00 5.47 -2.32
CA PRO A 113 19.10 6.44 -2.43
C PRO A 113 20.49 5.81 -2.47
N ASN A 114 20.69 4.66 -1.79
CA ASN A 114 22.00 4.00 -1.75
C ASN A 114 22.22 3.21 -3.04
N PRO A 115 23.25 3.54 -3.85
CA PRO A 115 23.47 2.86 -5.14
C PRO A 115 23.71 1.36 -5.03
N ILE A 116 24.39 0.91 -3.98
CA ILE A 116 24.66 -0.50 -3.76
C ILE A 116 23.39 -1.25 -3.43
N VAL A 117 22.57 -0.70 -2.54
CA VAL A 117 21.29 -1.28 -2.17
C VAL A 117 20.34 -1.27 -3.38
N SER A 118 20.33 -0.18 -4.16
CA SER A 118 19.51 -0.08 -5.36
C SER A 118 19.91 -1.15 -6.39
N TRP A 119 21.20 -1.36 -6.61
CA TRP A 119 21.67 -2.41 -7.50
C TRP A 119 21.22 -3.79 -7.04
N GLY A 120 21.38 -4.08 -5.76
CA GLY A 120 20.95 -5.36 -5.18
C GLY A 120 19.45 -5.55 -5.30
N PHE A 121 18.66 -4.50 -5.03
CA PHE A 121 17.22 -4.56 -5.19
C PHE A 121 16.82 -4.87 -6.63
N ASN A 122 17.39 -4.13 -7.60
CA ASN A 122 17.06 -4.33 -9.01
C ASN A 122 17.41 -5.74 -9.48
N SER A 123 18.50 -6.32 -8.96
CA SER A 123 18.97 -7.64 -9.38
C SER A 123 18.16 -8.78 -8.76
N PHE A 124 17.63 -8.62 -7.54
CA PHE A 124 17.08 -9.74 -6.77
C PHE A 124 15.68 -9.51 -6.22
N ALA A 125 15.28 -8.28 -5.92
CA ALA A 125 14.07 -8.01 -5.16
C ALA A 125 12.93 -7.40 -5.97
N ALA A 126 13.18 -6.84 -7.15
CA ALA A 126 12.16 -6.15 -7.93
C ALA A 126 10.99 -7.08 -8.29
N GLN A 127 11.28 -8.28 -8.78
CA GLN A 127 10.25 -9.25 -9.14
C GLN A 127 9.47 -9.72 -7.91
N TRP A 128 10.18 -9.92 -6.80
CA TRP A 128 9.53 -10.30 -5.54
C TRP A 128 8.55 -9.21 -5.09
N THR A 129 8.95 -7.94 -5.18
CA THR A 129 8.10 -6.82 -4.80
C THR A 129 6.84 -6.75 -5.66
N GLN A 130 6.99 -6.91 -6.98
CA GLN A 130 5.83 -6.93 -7.88
C GLN A 130 4.88 -8.09 -7.56
N ASN A 131 5.42 -9.27 -7.30
CA ASN A 131 4.62 -10.44 -6.94
C ASN A 131 3.88 -10.22 -5.62
N ASP A 132 4.54 -9.58 -4.65
CA ASP A 132 3.92 -9.26 -3.37
C ASP A 132 2.78 -8.24 -3.52
N MET A 133 2.97 -7.22 -4.37
CA MET A 133 1.90 -6.26 -4.67
C MET A 133 0.67 -6.96 -5.26
N LYS A 134 0.87 -7.88 -6.18
CA LYS A 134 -0.23 -8.69 -6.75
C LYS A 134 -0.93 -9.52 -5.68
N ALA A 135 -0.15 -10.14 -4.79
CA ALA A 135 -0.70 -10.95 -3.72
C ALA A 135 -1.51 -10.10 -2.73
N GLN A 136 -1.03 -8.90 -2.40
CA GLN A 136 -1.76 -7.98 -1.54
C GLN A 136 -3.10 -7.57 -2.16
N LEU A 137 -3.12 -7.25 -3.45
CA LEU A 137 -4.36 -6.89 -4.15
C LEU A 137 -5.36 -8.05 -4.14
N ARG A 138 -4.90 -9.28 -4.33
CA ARG A 138 -5.78 -10.45 -4.28
C ARG A 138 -6.37 -10.66 -2.88
N ARG A 139 -5.55 -10.49 -1.84
CA ARG A 139 -6.03 -10.59 -0.45
C ARG A 139 -7.04 -9.49 -0.13
N LEU A 140 -6.75 -8.25 -0.56
CA LEU A 140 -7.67 -7.13 -0.37
C LEU A 140 -9.01 -7.38 -1.07
N LYS A 141 -8.97 -7.90 -2.30
CA LYS A 141 -10.17 -8.29 -3.03
C LYS A 141 -11.02 -9.25 -2.21
N LEU A 142 -10.40 -10.30 -1.66
CA LEU A 142 -11.13 -11.28 -0.87
C LEU A 142 -11.76 -10.66 0.38
N VAL A 143 -11.03 -9.81 1.07
CA VAL A 143 -11.54 -9.11 2.26
C VAL A 143 -12.73 -8.22 1.91
N ALA A 144 -12.58 -7.40 0.86
CA ALA A 144 -13.64 -6.48 0.45
C ALA A 144 -14.90 -7.22 -0.01
N GLU A 145 -14.74 -8.28 -0.78
CA GLU A 145 -15.88 -9.07 -1.26
C GLU A 145 -16.58 -9.82 -0.13
N GLU A 146 -15.82 -10.28 0.86
CA GLU A 146 -16.41 -10.89 2.06
C GLU A 146 -17.28 -9.88 2.82
N ILE A 147 -16.77 -8.67 3.02
CA ILE A 147 -17.52 -7.61 3.71
C ILE A 147 -18.77 -7.25 2.91
N TYR A 148 -18.65 -7.12 1.61
CA TYR A 148 -19.76 -6.74 0.73
C TYR A 148 -20.88 -7.77 0.78
N ARG A 149 -20.56 -9.06 0.84
CA ARG A 149 -21.56 -10.14 0.91
C ARG A 149 -22.28 -10.17 2.25
N ARG A 150 -21.67 -9.67 3.32
CA ARG A 150 -22.29 -9.64 4.65
C ARG A 150 -23.21 -8.46 4.89
N ASP A 151 -23.04 -7.40 4.13
CA ASP A 151 -23.83 -6.17 4.29
C ASP A 151 -25.17 -6.26 3.48
#